data_7a65d9b8be9a52fbeedc647c566d2aec
#
_entry.id   7a65d9b8be9a52fbeedc647c566d2aec
#
_cell.length_a   1.000
_cell.length_b   1.000
_cell.length_c   1.000
_cell.angle_alpha   90.00
_cell.angle_beta   90.00
_cell.angle_gamma   90.00
#
_symmetry.space_group_name_H-M   'P 1'
#
loop_
_entity.id
_entity.type
_entity.pdbx_description
1 polymer ?
#
loop_
_entity_poly.entity_id
_entity_poly.type
_entity_poly.pdbx_seq_one_letter_code
_entity_poly.pdbx_strand_id
1 'polypeptide(L)'
;SELLPEGCGAGVGINTEALFTAKDTPTGTALIFVSQDGEYCIAVAPGANHSLTCEAIDAVADRIAGAEYLLVQLEIPMETVACAIEKAYAAGTRVVLNPAPAMPLADELLRKVYLITPNRTESETLTGIPVHTVQDASKAAGALLAKGVGNVIVTLGSEGALIRTPAEELLIPARTVTP
;
A
#
# COMPACT_ATOMS: atom_id res chain seq x y z
N SER A 1 16.52 0.88 -23.21
CA SER A 1 15.84 -0.30 -23.68
C SER A 1 14.43 -0.41 -23.09
N GLU A 2 13.52 -0.66 -23.96
CA GLU A 2 12.08 -0.64 -23.97
C GLU A 2 11.47 -1.85 -23.23
N LEU A 3 11.28 -1.78 -21.92
CA LEU A 3 10.58 -2.86 -21.20
C LEU A 3 9.66 -2.37 -20.06
N LEU A 4 9.17 -1.15 -20.15
CA LEU A 4 7.80 -0.91 -19.75
C LEU A 4 7.07 -0.51 -21.02
N PRO A 5 6.07 -1.26 -21.41
CA PRO A 5 5.23 -0.78 -22.47
C PRO A 5 4.57 0.50 -21.93
N GLU A 6 4.86 1.63 -22.55
CA GLU A 6 3.96 2.79 -22.56
C GLU A 6 2.51 2.34 -22.83
N GLY A 7 2.32 1.06 -23.15
CA GLY A 7 1.08 0.42 -23.48
C GLY A 7 0.27 -0.23 -22.36
N CYS A 8 0.84 -0.61 -21.22
CA CYS A 8 0.04 -1.40 -20.28
C CYS A 8 -1.03 -0.56 -19.56
N GLY A 9 -0.70 0.66 -19.11
CA GLY A 9 -1.66 1.58 -18.52
C GLY A 9 -2.53 2.29 -19.56
N ALA A 10 -1.91 2.80 -20.65
CA ALA A 10 -2.61 3.50 -21.72
C ALA A 10 -3.61 2.62 -22.48
N GLY A 11 -3.30 1.32 -22.65
CA GLY A 11 -4.20 0.37 -23.32
C GLY A 11 -5.51 0.08 -22.58
N VAL A 12 -5.60 0.43 -21.28
CA VAL A 12 -6.80 0.31 -20.45
C VAL A 12 -7.35 1.67 -19.98
N GLY A 13 -6.88 2.76 -20.58
CA GLY A 13 -7.40 4.12 -20.33
C GLY A 13 -6.84 4.80 -19.07
N ILE A 14 -5.74 4.31 -18.50
CA ILE A 14 -5.05 4.98 -17.39
C ILE A 14 -4.20 6.14 -17.95
N ASN A 15 -4.29 7.32 -17.31
CA ASN A 15 -3.43 8.45 -17.65
C ASN A 15 -2.01 8.21 -17.13
N THR A 16 -1.03 8.12 -18.03
CA THR A 16 0.38 7.84 -17.74
C THR A 16 1.31 9.04 -17.85
N GLU A 17 0.77 10.27 -18.01
CA GLU A 17 1.58 11.49 -18.19
C GLU A 17 2.47 11.82 -16.97
N ALA A 18 2.15 11.27 -15.78
CA ALA A 18 2.95 11.40 -14.57
C ALA A 18 3.87 10.18 -14.33
N LEU A 19 4.08 9.35 -15.33
CA LEU A 19 5.04 8.24 -15.24
C LEU A 19 6.45 8.78 -15.46
N PHE A 20 7.30 8.66 -14.45
CA PHE A 20 8.70 9.09 -14.52
C PHE A 20 9.58 7.96 -15.02
N THR A 21 10.52 8.32 -15.90
CA THR A 21 11.55 7.37 -16.39
C THR A 21 12.89 7.71 -15.75
N ALA A 22 13.46 6.77 -15.01
CA ALA A 22 14.82 6.91 -14.47
C ALA A 22 15.83 6.54 -15.56
N LYS A 23 16.74 7.48 -15.86
CA LYS A 23 17.80 7.24 -16.83
C LYS A 23 18.85 6.30 -16.22
N ASP A 24 19.30 5.32 -17.00
CA ASP A 24 20.34 4.36 -16.63
C ASP A 24 20.03 3.48 -15.39
N THR A 25 18.77 3.41 -14.98
CA THR A 25 18.32 2.56 -13.88
C THR A 25 17.23 1.61 -14.39
N PRO A 26 17.38 0.29 -14.22
CA PRO A 26 16.35 -0.66 -14.64
C PRO A 26 15.10 -0.50 -13.78
N THR A 27 13.95 -0.84 -14.35
CA THR A 27 12.70 -0.99 -13.60
C THR A 27 12.86 -2.02 -12.47
N GLY A 28 12.13 -1.84 -11.38
CA GLY A 28 12.06 -2.82 -10.29
C GLY A 28 11.65 -4.20 -10.80
N THR A 29 12.27 -5.24 -10.24
CA THR A 29 12.03 -6.63 -10.64
C THR A 29 11.73 -7.46 -9.40
N ALA A 30 10.65 -8.24 -9.45
CA ALA A 30 10.32 -9.23 -8.43
C ALA A 30 10.54 -10.64 -8.98
N LEU A 31 11.31 -11.45 -8.25
CA LEU A 31 11.47 -12.89 -8.50
C LEU A 31 10.57 -13.63 -7.51
N ILE A 32 9.58 -14.33 -8.04
CA ILE A 32 8.60 -15.08 -7.25
C ILE A 32 8.94 -16.56 -7.33
N PHE A 33 9.26 -17.17 -6.20
CA PHE A 33 9.50 -18.61 -6.05
C PHE A 33 8.25 -19.24 -5.46
N VAL A 34 7.66 -20.18 -6.15
CA VAL A 34 6.46 -20.90 -5.70
C VAL A 34 6.85 -22.35 -5.44
N SER A 35 6.59 -22.85 -4.24
CA SER A 35 6.80 -24.25 -3.85
C SER A 35 5.63 -25.13 -4.30
N GLN A 36 5.82 -26.47 -4.25
CA GLN A 36 4.79 -27.42 -4.68
C GLN A 36 3.52 -27.41 -3.82
N ASP A 37 3.62 -26.96 -2.58
CA ASP A 37 2.51 -26.79 -1.63
C ASP A 37 1.81 -25.42 -1.74
N GLY A 38 2.24 -24.58 -2.72
CA GLY A 38 1.63 -23.29 -3.00
C GLY A 38 2.15 -22.12 -2.14
N GLU A 39 3.10 -22.39 -1.23
CA GLU A 39 3.80 -21.31 -0.53
C GLU A 39 4.71 -20.54 -1.49
N TYR A 40 4.85 -19.24 -1.27
CA TYR A 40 5.71 -18.42 -2.14
C TYR A 40 6.66 -17.52 -1.34
N CYS A 41 7.81 -17.28 -1.95
CA CYS A 41 8.81 -16.32 -1.47
C CYS A 41 9.12 -15.33 -2.59
N ILE A 42 9.21 -14.06 -2.26
CA ILE A 42 9.48 -12.99 -3.24
C ILE A 42 10.80 -12.32 -2.88
N ALA A 43 11.71 -12.25 -3.86
CA ALA A 43 12.91 -11.43 -3.80
C ALA A 43 12.72 -10.21 -4.71
N VAL A 44 12.83 -8.99 -4.16
CA VAL A 44 12.60 -7.74 -4.90
C VAL A 44 13.91 -6.98 -5.06
N ALA A 45 14.21 -6.59 -6.31
CA ALA A 45 15.20 -5.58 -6.64
C ALA A 45 14.45 -4.28 -6.99
N PRO A 46 14.48 -3.23 -6.15
CA PRO A 46 13.60 -2.07 -6.28
C PRO A 46 13.86 -1.24 -7.54
N GLY A 47 15.09 -1.24 -8.07
CA GLY A 47 15.42 -0.52 -9.31
C GLY A 47 15.01 0.95 -9.27
N ALA A 48 14.38 1.41 -10.34
CA ALA A 48 13.95 2.80 -10.51
C ALA A 48 12.95 3.29 -9.45
N ASN A 49 12.24 2.39 -8.75
CA ASN A 49 11.35 2.78 -7.66
C ASN A 49 12.09 3.56 -6.57
N HIS A 50 13.35 3.19 -6.28
CA HIS A 50 14.19 3.90 -5.30
C HIS A 50 14.69 5.28 -5.77
N SER A 51 14.49 5.63 -7.03
CA SER A 51 14.88 6.93 -7.59
C SER A 51 13.77 7.98 -7.51
N LEU A 52 12.57 7.62 -7.03
CA LEU A 52 11.47 8.58 -6.89
C LEU A 52 11.72 9.52 -5.71
N THR A 53 11.70 10.83 -5.97
CA THR A 53 12.02 11.86 -4.97
C THR A 53 10.82 12.72 -4.61
N CYS A 54 10.95 13.53 -3.55
CA CYS A 54 9.92 14.51 -3.18
C CYS A 54 9.72 15.56 -4.27
N GLU A 55 10.76 15.97 -5.00
CA GLU A 55 10.66 16.92 -6.13
C GLU A 55 9.79 16.34 -7.26
N ALA A 56 9.88 15.03 -7.51
CA ALA A 56 9.01 14.37 -8.47
C ALA A 56 7.54 14.40 -8.01
N ILE A 57 7.28 14.23 -6.71
CA ILE A 57 5.94 14.38 -6.13
C ILE A 57 5.47 15.84 -6.22
N ASP A 58 6.36 16.81 -6.00
CA ASP A 58 6.05 18.24 -6.15
C ASP A 58 5.62 18.58 -7.58
N ALA A 59 6.28 18.01 -8.58
CA ALA A 59 5.95 18.23 -9.98
C ALA A 59 4.54 17.76 -10.39
N VAL A 60 3.92 16.87 -9.60
CA VAL A 60 2.57 16.32 -9.83
C VAL A 60 1.57 16.69 -8.73
N ALA A 61 1.90 17.67 -7.88
CA ALA A 61 1.09 18.05 -6.72
C ALA A 61 -0.35 18.42 -7.09
N ASP A 62 -0.55 19.14 -8.20
CA ASP A 62 -1.89 19.52 -8.68
C ASP A 62 -2.74 18.31 -9.07
N ARG A 63 -2.12 17.24 -9.60
CA ARG A 63 -2.82 15.99 -9.91
C ARG A 63 -3.24 15.26 -8.65
N ILE A 64 -2.36 15.25 -7.63
CA ILE A 64 -2.67 14.69 -6.31
C ILE A 64 -3.84 15.47 -5.70
N ALA A 65 -3.79 16.79 -5.72
CA ALA A 65 -4.85 17.65 -5.18
C ALA A 65 -6.19 17.53 -5.93
N GLY A 66 -6.15 17.23 -7.24
CA GLY A 66 -7.34 17.03 -8.05
C GLY A 66 -7.93 15.60 -7.97
N ALA A 67 -7.25 14.67 -7.30
CA ALA A 67 -7.69 13.29 -7.15
C ALA A 67 -8.61 13.12 -5.94
N GLU A 68 -9.55 12.17 -6.00
CA GLU A 68 -10.34 11.77 -4.84
C GLU A 68 -9.54 10.89 -3.88
N TYR A 69 -8.68 10.03 -4.43
CA TYR A 69 -7.85 9.10 -3.69
C TYR A 69 -6.41 9.12 -4.19
N LEU A 70 -5.46 9.02 -3.25
CA LEU A 70 -4.06 8.67 -3.50
C LEU A 70 -3.82 7.24 -3.03
N LEU A 71 -3.46 6.33 -3.94
CA LEU A 71 -3.02 4.98 -3.59
C LEU A 71 -1.51 4.97 -3.50
N VAL A 72 -0.97 4.46 -2.39
CA VAL A 72 0.46 4.39 -2.14
C VAL A 72 0.86 3.08 -1.44
N GLN A 73 2.05 2.59 -1.77
CA GLN A 73 2.72 1.45 -1.14
C GLN A 73 4.03 1.91 -0.49
N LEU A 74 4.79 0.99 0.12
CA LEU A 74 6.08 1.28 0.77
C LEU A 74 7.28 0.78 -0.06
N GLU A 75 7.13 0.64 -1.37
CA GLU A 75 8.20 0.17 -2.28
C GLU A 75 9.03 1.31 -2.89
N ILE A 76 8.79 2.55 -2.49
CA ILE A 76 9.56 3.75 -2.84
C ILE A 76 10.24 4.31 -1.58
N PRO A 77 11.19 5.26 -1.68
CA PRO A 77 11.80 5.85 -0.49
C PRO A 77 10.77 6.37 0.51
N MET A 78 10.97 6.09 1.79
CA MET A 78 10.02 6.43 2.86
C MET A 78 9.77 7.94 2.97
N GLU A 79 10.80 8.73 2.69
CA GLU A 79 10.68 10.20 2.60
C GLU A 79 9.73 10.64 1.49
N THR A 80 9.76 9.93 0.35
CA THR A 80 8.87 10.20 -0.79
C THR A 80 7.43 9.77 -0.48
N VAL A 81 7.25 8.62 0.21
CA VAL A 81 5.95 8.19 0.73
C VAL A 81 5.36 9.27 1.66
N ALA A 82 6.16 9.73 2.62
CA ALA A 82 5.71 10.77 3.55
C ALA A 82 5.35 12.06 2.83
N CYS A 83 6.18 12.50 1.87
CA CYS A 83 5.93 13.67 1.05
C CYS A 83 4.60 13.57 0.28
N ALA A 84 4.32 12.43 -0.35
CA ALA A 84 3.08 12.21 -1.09
C ALA A 84 1.84 12.24 -0.16
N ILE A 85 1.93 11.56 0.99
CA ILE A 85 0.85 11.52 2.00
C ILE A 85 0.58 12.92 2.56
N GLU A 86 1.64 13.70 2.89
CA GLU A 86 1.50 15.08 3.38
C GLU A 86 0.76 15.97 2.39
N LYS A 87 1.15 15.91 1.10
CA LYS A 87 0.51 16.70 0.05
C LYS A 87 -0.96 16.31 -0.17
N ALA A 88 -1.24 15.01 -0.21
CA ALA A 88 -2.60 14.51 -0.35
C ALA A 88 -3.47 14.97 0.84
N TYR A 89 -2.97 14.79 2.06
CA TYR A 89 -3.69 15.20 3.26
C TYR A 89 -3.95 16.71 3.30
N ALA A 90 -2.95 17.54 2.95
CA ALA A 90 -3.10 18.99 2.91
C ALA A 90 -4.11 19.45 1.85
N ALA A 91 -4.25 18.71 0.75
CA ALA A 91 -5.21 18.97 -0.31
C ALA A 91 -6.61 18.41 -0.06
N GLY A 92 -6.80 17.59 0.99
CA GLY A 92 -8.06 16.88 1.25
C GLY A 92 -8.25 15.60 0.43
N THR A 93 -7.23 15.16 -0.29
CA THR A 93 -7.21 13.88 -1.02
C THR A 93 -7.11 12.72 -0.04
N ARG A 94 -7.97 11.71 -0.18
CA ARG A 94 -7.99 10.53 0.71
C ARG A 94 -6.84 9.59 0.42
N VAL A 95 -6.02 9.31 1.42
CA VAL A 95 -4.87 8.40 1.29
C VAL A 95 -5.30 6.96 1.54
N VAL A 96 -5.07 6.08 0.58
CA VAL A 96 -5.18 4.62 0.71
C VAL A 96 -3.77 4.04 0.74
N LEU A 97 -3.35 3.53 1.89
CA LEU A 97 -2.02 2.97 2.10
C LEU A 97 -2.08 1.44 2.14
N ASN A 98 -1.36 0.79 1.21
CA ASN A 98 -0.98 -0.60 1.35
C ASN A 98 0.42 -0.66 2.01
N PRO A 99 0.56 -1.10 3.27
CA PRO A 99 1.81 -1.03 4.02
C PRO A 99 2.77 -2.18 3.68
N ALA A 100 2.92 -2.48 2.41
CA ALA A 100 3.83 -3.49 1.87
C ALA A 100 5.07 -2.81 1.24
N PRO A 101 6.30 -3.29 1.55
CA PRO A 101 6.65 -4.32 2.54
C PRO A 101 6.45 -3.85 3.99
N ALA A 102 6.21 -4.81 4.88
CA ALA A 102 5.97 -4.55 6.30
C ALA A 102 7.12 -3.76 6.95
N MET A 103 6.82 -2.57 7.46
CA MET A 103 7.76 -1.75 8.22
C MET A 103 7.03 -0.88 9.25
N PRO A 104 7.69 -0.47 10.35
CA PRO A 104 7.12 0.46 11.31
C PRO A 104 6.84 1.82 10.65
N LEU A 105 5.70 2.42 10.99
CA LEU A 105 5.30 3.75 10.54
C LEU A 105 5.06 4.66 11.74
N ALA A 106 5.45 5.94 11.60
CA ALA A 106 5.21 6.94 12.62
C ALA A 106 3.70 7.24 12.74
N ASP A 107 3.21 7.42 13.97
CA ASP A 107 1.81 7.73 14.23
C ASP A 107 1.36 9.04 13.56
N GLU A 108 2.27 10.01 13.39
CA GLU A 108 2.03 11.27 12.66
C GLU A 108 1.66 11.03 11.20
N LEU A 109 2.24 10.01 10.58
CA LEU A 109 1.92 9.63 9.20
C LEU A 109 0.60 8.85 9.16
N LEU A 110 0.40 7.92 10.09
CA LEU A 110 -0.82 7.11 10.19
C LEU A 110 -2.08 7.95 10.35
N ARG A 111 -2.02 9.07 11.10
CA ARG A 111 -3.16 10.02 11.26
C ARG A 111 -3.64 10.66 9.97
N LYS A 112 -2.84 10.62 8.90
CA LYS A 112 -3.17 11.19 7.59
C LYS A 112 -3.70 10.16 6.61
N VAL A 113 -3.75 8.89 7.03
CA VAL A 113 -4.21 7.77 6.21
C VAL A 113 -5.72 7.60 6.39
N TYR A 114 -6.46 7.73 5.31
CA TYR A 114 -7.90 7.48 5.27
C TYR A 114 -8.24 5.99 5.38
N LEU A 115 -7.48 5.14 4.68
CA LEU A 115 -7.65 3.69 4.69
C LEU A 115 -6.27 3.02 4.64
N ILE A 116 -6.05 2.04 5.52
CA ILE A 116 -4.88 1.16 5.46
C ILE A 116 -5.31 -0.28 5.21
N THR A 117 -4.54 -1.02 4.39
CA THR A 117 -4.90 -2.36 3.94
C THR A 117 -3.81 -3.39 4.25
N PRO A 118 -3.43 -3.62 5.52
CA PRO A 118 -2.40 -4.57 5.90
C PRO A 118 -2.88 -6.03 5.77
N ASN A 119 -1.93 -6.94 5.53
CA ASN A 119 -2.09 -8.35 5.82
C ASN A 119 -1.78 -8.66 7.31
N ARG A 120 -1.76 -9.96 7.70
CA ARG A 120 -1.47 -10.39 9.09
C ARG A 120 -0.10 -9.91 9.54
N THR A 121 0.94 -10.17 8.76
CA THR A 121 2.34 -9.82 9.07
C THR A 121 2.54 -8.30 9.14
N GLU A 122 1.95 -7.58 8.23
CA GLU A 122 1.99 -6.11 8.20
C GLU A 122 1.26 -5.52 9.42
N SER A 123 0.09 -6.08 9.76
CA SER A 123 -0.65 -5.69 10.97
C SER A 123 0.16 -5.90 12.24
N GLU A 124 0.84 -7.04 12.36
CA GLU A 124 1.72 -7.36 13.47
C GLU A 124 2.92 -6.40 13.55
N THR A 125 3.57 -6.11 12.41
CA THR A 125 4.69 -5.16 12.35
C THR A 125 4.27 -3.74 12.76
N LEU A 126 3.07 -3.28 12.35
CA LEU A 126 2.57 -1.94 12.62
C LEU A 126 2.09 -1.75 14.07
N THR A 127 1.62 -2.83 14.70
CA THR A 127 0.95 -2.74 16.02
C THR A 127 1.70 -3.44 17.15
N GLY A 128 2.61 -4.36 16.82
CA GLY A 128 3.24 -5.26 17.80
C GLY A 128 2.30 -6.36 18.33
N ILE A 129 1.10 -6.50 17.78
CA ILE A 129 0.11 -7.50 18.19
C ILE A 129 0.20 -8.70 17.25
N PRO A 130 0.53 -9.91 17.71
CA PRO A 130 0.51 -11.13 16.91
C PRO A 130 -0.88 -11.36 16.31
N VAL A 131 -0.95 -11.71 15.00
CA VAL A 131 -2.21 -11.85 14.28
C VAL A 131 -2.35 -13.27 13.74
N HIS A 132 -2.83 -14.18 14.56
CA HIS A 132 -3.07 -15.59 14.21
C HIS A 132 -4.55 -15.87 13.94
N THR A 133 -5.45 -15.14 14.57
CA THR A 133 -6.90 -15.31 14.48
C THR A 133 -7.59 -14.05 13.99
N VAL A 134 -8.87 -14.18 13.59
CA VAL A 134 -9.74 -13.03 13.27
C VAL A 134 -9.86 -12.06 14.46
N GLN A 135 -9.90 -12.61 15.69
CA GLN A 135 -9.96 -11.77 16.91
C GLN A 135 -8.68 -10.96 17.12
N ASP A 136 -7.53 -11.53 16.78
CA ASP A 136 -6.27 -10.78 16.86
C ASP A 136 -6.20 -9.70 15.77
N ALA A 137 -6.68 -10.01 14.56
CA ALA A 137 -6.82 -9.02 13.49
C ALA A 137 -7.75 -7.85 13.91
N SER A 138 -8.84 -8.15 14.62
CA SER A 138 -9.72 -7.14 15.19
C SER A 138 -8.99 -6.24 16.22
N LYS A 139 -8.19 -6.82 17.11
CA LYS A 139 -7.37 -6.06 18.07
C LYS A 139 -6.35 -5.17 17.35
N ALA A 140 -5.62 -5.73 16.36
CA ALA A 140 -4.64 -5.00 15.58
C ALA A 140 -5.30 -3.83 14.79
N ALA A 141 -6.44 -4.09 14.15
CA ALA A 141 -7.21 -3.04 13.46
C ALA A 141 -7.66 -1.93 14.44
N GLY A 142 -8.12 -2.31 15.64
CA GLY A 142 -8.45 -1.34 16.69
C GLY A 142 -7.26 -0.50 17.15
N ALA A 143 -6.07 -1.10 17.25
CA ALA A 143 -4.84 -0.37 17.57
C ALA A 143 -4.45 0.62 16.47
N LEU A 144 -4.63 0.28 15.19
CA LEU A 144 -4.41 1.20 14.06
C LEU A 144 -5.39 2.36 14.06
N LEU A 145 -6.68 2.11 14.34
CA LEU A 145 -7.66 3.20 14.53
C LEU A 145 -7.27 4.11 15.71
N ALA A 146 -6.79 3.55 16.83
CA ALA A 146 -6.33 4.32 17.98
C ALA A 146 -5.08 5.18 17.67
N LYS A 147 -4.26 4.78 16.71
CA LYS A 147 -3.14 5.57 16.18
C LYS A 147 -3.58 6.68 15.23
N GLY A 148 -4.87 6.73 14.85
CA GLY A 148 -5.47 7.80 14.07
C GLY A 148 -5.76 7.46 12.60
N VAL A 149 -5.56 6.21 12.17
CA VAL A 149 -6.00 5.76 10.84
C VAL A 149 -7.52 5.85 10.74
N GLY A 150 -8.05 6.31 9.61
CA GLY A 150 -9.50 6.48 9.42
C GLY A 150 -10.27 5.17 9.34
N ASN A 151 -9.77 4.22 8.54
CA ASN A 151 -10.39 2.91 8.31
C ASN A 151 -9.30 1.85 8.11
N VAL A 152 -9.61 0.60 8.45
CA VAL A 152 -8.67 -0.52 8.34
C VAL A 152 -9.32 -1.70 7.62
N ILE A 153 -8.64 -2.30 6.66
CA ILE A 153 -8.99 -3.59 6.07
C ILE A 153 -7.82 -4.54 6.28
N VAL A 154 -7.98 -5.55 7.13
CA VAL A 154 -6.96 -6.59 7.32
C VAL A 154 -7.27 -7.76 6.40
N THR A 155 -6.35 -8.08 5.49
CA THR A 155 -6.48 -9.26 4.62
C THR A 155 -6.03 -10.52 5.36
N LEU A 156 -6.87 -11.58 5.29
CA LEU A 156 -6.73 -12.79 6.11
C LEU A 156 -6.57 -14.07 5.27
N GLY A 157 -6.20 -13.93 4.00
CA GLY A 157 -6.07 -15.06 3.08
C GLY A 157 -7.39 -15.81 2.90
N SER A 158 -7.39 -17.12 3.13
CA SER A 158 -8.59 -17.96 2.98
C SER A 158 -9.73 -17.65 3.95
N GLU A 159 -9.47 -16.89 5.02
CA GLU A 159 -10.52 -16.41 5.94
C GLU A 159 -11.20 -15.13 5.45
N GLY A 160 -10.69 -14.50 4.38
CA GLY A 160 -11.29 -13.31 3.77
C GLY A 160 -10.63 -12.01 4.20
N ALA A 161 -11.41 -11.01 4.59
CA ALA A 161 -10.93 -9.71 5.02
C ALA A 161 -11.78 -9.15 6.16
N LEU A 162 -11.11 -8.56 7.16
CA LEU A 162 -11.75 -7.85 8.26
C LEU A 162 -11.74 -6.36 7.94
N ILE A 163 -12.90 -5.76 7.84
CA ILE A 163 -13.07 -4.31 7.71
C ILE A 163 -13.38 -3.75 9.09
N ARG A 164 -12.65 -2.73 9.52
CA ARG A 164 -12.92 -2.02 10.76
C ARG A 164 -12.88 -0.51 10.56
N THR A 165 -13.96 0.13 10.92
CA THR A 165 -14.12 1.58 10.94
C THR A 165 -14.35 2.04 12.39
N PRO A 166 -14.39 3.34 12.68
CA PRO A 166 -14.79 3.83 14.00
C PRO A 166 -16.21 3.44 14.41
N ALA A 167 -17.08 3.14 13.43
CA ALA A 167 -18.50 2.87 13.67
C ALA A 167 -18.84 1.37 13.68
N GLU A 168 -18.10 0.55 12.92
CA GLU A 168 -18.49 -0.85 12.72
C GLU A 168 -17.30 -1.77 12.43
N GLU A 169 -17.53 -3.07 12.60
CA GLU A 169 -16.61 -4.13 12.21
C GLU A 169 -17.36 -5.18 11.41
N LEU A 170 -16.77 -5.61 10.29
CA LEU A 170 -17.37 -6.58 9.38
C LEU A 170 -16.31 -7.56 8.89
N LEU A 171 -16.58 -8.85 8.98
CA LEU A 171 -15.77 -9.90 8.34
C LEU A 171 -16.41 -10.29 7.00
N ILE A 172 -15.68 -10.12 5.92
CA ILE A 172 -16.07 -10.57 4.58
C ILE A 172 -15.36 -11.89 4.31
N PRO A 173 -16.08 -13.01 4.17
CA PRO A 173 -15.46 -14.31 3.91
C PRO A 173 -14.84 -14.36 2.51
N ALA A 174 -13.74 -15.11 2.37
CA ALA A 174 -13.16 -15.37 1.06
C ALA A 174 -14.10 -16.21 0.19
N ARG A 175 -14.07 -15.98 -1.12
CA ARG A 175 -14.72 -16.89 -2.07
C ARG A 175 -13.83 -18.12 -2.24
N THR A 176 -14.42 -19.31 -2.17
CA THR A 176 -13.75 -20.54 -2.55
C THR A 176 -13.51 -20.54 -4.07
N VAL A 177 -12.26 -20.61 -4.48
CA VAL A 177 -11.87 -20.81 -5.88
C VAL A 177 -11.15 -22.14 -5.99
N THR A 178 -11.40 -22.86 -7.07
CA THR A 178 -10.62 -24.05 -7.43
C THR A 178 -9.45 -23.56 -8.29
N PRO A 179 -8.20 -23.86 -7.94
CA PRO A 179 -7.01 -23.47 -8.70
C PRO A 179 -6.94 -24.16 -10.08
#